data_8ce29f48844b857d83080ad02e8d2f84
#
_entry.id   8ce29f48844b857d83080ad02e8d2f84
#
_cell.length_a   1.000
_cell.length_b   1.000
_cell.length_c   1.000
_cell.angle_alpha   90.00
_cell.angle_beta   90.00
_cell.angle_gamma   90.00
#
_symmetry.space_group_name_H-M   'P 1'
#
loop_
_entity.id
_entity.type
_entity.pdbx_description
1 polymer ?
#
loop_
_entity_poly.entity_id
_entity_poly.type
_entity_poly.pdbx_seq_one_letter_code
_entity_poly.pdbx_strand_id
1 'polypeptide(L)'
;MSANHLSARQLDIWQRLQTVTETLRREVGRGLKDAGLSEQEFTVLAHLVEAGGYARPSDCARSMGWDSSRLAHQLGRMEKRGLLERGPEVDGDGRASTIALTDDGRRAHRRAVGPHLRAAKQWFGDALTDAQLTSLGDALTALENNAARVAAKTQGAQA
;
A
#
# COMPACT_ATOMS: atom_id res chain seq x y z
N MET A 1 34.40 2.50 -17.42
CA MET A 1 33.19 3.12 -18.00
C MET A 1 31.99 2.47 -17.35
N SER A 2 31.55 3.03 -16.27
CA SER A 2 30.50 2.43 -15.44
C SER A 2 29.13 2.68 -16.06
N ALA A 3 28.45 1.60 -16.32
CA ALA A 3 27.23 1.53 -17.06
C ALA A 3 26.07 2.26 -16.34
N ASN A 4 25.63 3.32 -16.95
CA ASN A 4 24.37 3.98 -16.61
C ASN A 4 23.16 3.20 -17.19
N HIS A 5 23.36 1.91 -17.50
CA HIS A 5 22.38 1.06 -18.17
C HIS A 5 22.24 -0.29 -17.47
N LEU A 6 21.02 -0.79 -17.42
CA LEU A 6 20.75 -2.15 -16.99
C LEU A 6 21.38 -3.16 -17.95
N SER A 7 21.94 -4.24 -17.44
CA SER A 7 22.28 -5.40 -18.28
C SER A 7 21.02 -6.01 -18.89
N ALA A 8 21.18 -6.76 -19.97
CA ALA A 8 20.05 -7.43 -20.64
C ALA A 8 19.22 -8.29 -19.66
N ARG A 9 19.89 -9.03 -18.76
CA ARG A 9 19.23 -9.82 -17.72
C ARG A 9 18.47 -8.94 -16.72
N GLN A 10 19.04 -7.81 -16.29
CA GLN A 10 18.36 -6.88 -15.38
C GLN A 10 17.15 -6.24 -16.04
N LEU A 11 17.25 -5.89 -17.31
CA LEU A 11 16.15 -5.32 -18.07
C LEU A 11 15.00 -6.33 -18.24
N ASP A 12 15.30 -7.59 -18.60
CA ASP A 12 14.29 -8.65 -18.69
C ASP A 12 13.54 -8.84 -17.36
N ILE A 13 14.27 -8.98 -16.25
CA ILE A 13 13.66 -9.15 -14.93
C ILE A 13 12.84 -7.92 -14.54
N TRP A 14 13.31 -6.72 -14.84
CA TRP A 14 12.57 -5.48 -14.58
C TRP A 14 11.24 -5.43 -15.36
N GLN A 15 11.25 -5.75 -16.65
CA GLN A 15 10.04 -5.78 -17.48
C GLN A 15 9.04 -6.83 -16.99
N ARG A 16 9.51 -8.02 -16.64
CA ARG A 16 8.68 -9.09 -16.08
C ARG A 16 8.07 -8.69 -14.73
N LEU A 17 8.85 -8.04 -13.87
CA LEU A 17 8.36 -7.54 -12.58
C LEU A 17 7.19 -6.56 -12.79
N GLN A 18 7.32 -5.60 -13.72
CA GLN A 18 6.26 -4.66 -14.04
C GLN A 18 4.99 -5.37 -14.51
N THR A 19 5.11 -6.28 -15.47
CA THR A 19 3.97 -7.00 -16.06
C THR A 19 3.27 -7.88 -15.03
N VAL A 20 4.04 -8.64 -14.25
CA VAL A 20 3.48 -9.54 -13.22
C VAL A 20 2.81 -8.74 -12.12
N THR A 21 3.43 -7.67 -11.63
CA THR A 21 2.84 -6.81 -10.60
C THR A 21 1.50 -6.22 -11.04
N GLU A 22 1.41 -5.73 -12.28
CA GLU A 22 0.16 -5.19 -12.82
C GLU A 22 -0.91 -6.27 -12.96
N THR A 23 -0.53 -7.47 -13.38
CA THR A 23 -1.46 -8.62 -13.48
C THR A 23 -2.00 -9.02 -12.10
N LEU A 24 -1.12 -9.19 -11.11
CA LEU A 24 -1.51 -9.53 -9.73
C LEU A 24 -2.44 -8.46 -9.14
N ARG A 25 -2.08 -7.18 -9.30
CA ARG A 25 -2.90 -6.05 -8.85
C ARG A 25 -4.30 -6.10 -9.45
N ARG A 26 -4.42 -6.30 -10.76
CA ARG A 26 -5.70 -6.37 -11.46
C ARG A 26 -6.55 -7.55 -10.98
N GLU A 27 -5.97 -8.74 -10.87
CA GLU A 27 -6.71 -9.97 -10.54
C GLU A 27 -7.12 -9.98 -9.06
N VAL A 28 -6.21 -9.64 -8.16
CA VAL A 28 -6.52 -9.53 -6.72
C VAL A 28 -7.52 -8.38 -6.46
N GLY A 29 -7.40 -7.28 -7.22
CA GLY A 29 -8.31 -6.14 -7.11
C GLY A 29 -9.75 -6.42 -7.58
N ARG A 30 -10.00 -7.44 -8.40
CA ARG A 30 -11.37 -7.81 -8.79
C ARG A 30 -12.24 -8.18 -7.60
N GLY A 31 -11.73 -8.99 -6.69
CA GLY A 31 -12.47 -9.37 -5.49
C GLY A 31 -12.82 -8.19 -4.57
N LEU A 32 -12.04 -7.12 -4.61
CA LEU A 32 -12.33 -5.89 -3.88
C LEU A 32 -13.48 -5.11 -4.50
N LYS A 33 -13.55 -5.06 -5.83
CA LYS A 33 -14.65 -4.39 -6.56
C LYS A 33 -15.99 -5.05 -6.23
N ASP A 34 -16.04 -6.36 -6.17
CA ASP A 34 -17.24 -7.12 -5.80
C ASP A 34 -17.69 -6.82 -4.36
N ALA A 35 -16.75 -6.50 -3.49
CA ALA A 35 -17.00 -6.03 -2.12
C ALA A 35 -17.29 -4.52 -2.03
N GLY A 36 -17.29 -3.80 -3.15
CA GLY A 36 -17.59 -2.37 -3.24
C GLY A 36 -16.42 -1.45 -2.86
N LEU A 37 -15.18 -1.96 -2.88
CA LEU A 37 -13.97 -1.19 -2.59
C LEU A 37 -13.00 -1.15 -3.77
N SER A 38 -12.31 -0.03 -3.94
CA SER A 38 -11.08 0.01 -4.74
C SER A 38 -9.90 -0.53 -3.93
N GLU A 39 -8.80 -0.86 -4.62
CA GLU A 39 -7.54 -1.27 -3.99
C GLU A 39 -7.03 -0.21 -3.01
N GLN A 40 -7.08 1.07 -3.41
CA GLN A 40 -6.63 2.17 -2.57
C GLN A 40 -7.49 2.32 -1.31
N GLU A 41 -8.80 2.18 -1.41
CA GLU A 41 -9.70 2.22 -0.26
C GLU A 41 -9.44 1.05 0.69
N PHE A 42 -9.28 -0.15 0.14
CA PHE A 42 -8.96 -1.33 0.95
C PHE A 42 -7.62 -1.15 1.69
N THR A 43 -6.58 -0.64 1.03
CA THR A 43 -5.27 -0.39 1.64
C THR A 43 -5.37 0.59 2.80
N VAL A 44 -6.09 1.70 2.63
CA VAL A 44 -6.30 2.68 3.71
C VAL A 44 -7.09 2.07 4.87
N LEU A 45 -8.17 1.34 4.57
CA LEU A 45 -8.99 0.70 5.61
C LEU A 45 -8.20 -0.37 6.38
N ALA A 46 -7.40 -1.19 5.69
CA ALA A 46 -6.55 -2.19 6.32
C ALA A 46 -5.54 -1.53 7.26
N HIS A 47 -4.87 -0.48 6.81
CA HIS A 47 -3.93 0.27 7.64
C HIS A 47 -4.60 0.87 8.89
N LEU A 48 -5.79 1.45 8.76
CA LEU A 48 -6.53 1.97 9.89
C LEU A 48 -6.98 0.87 10.86
N VAL A 49 -7.39 -0.29 10.36
CA VAL A 49 -7.73 -1.44 11.21
C VAL A 49 -6.52 -1.89 12.02
N GLU A 50 -5.34 -2.02 11.40
CA GLU A 50 -4.08 -2.39 12.05
C GLU A 50 -3.65 -1.34 13.09
N ALA A 51 -3.91 -0.06 12.83
CA ALA A 51 -3.63 1.05 13.75
C ALA A 51 -4.65 1.21 14.89
N GLY A 52 -5.59 0.27 15.05
CA GLY A 52 -6.60 0.33 16.12
C GLY A 52 -7.83 1.17 15.78
N GLY A 53 -8.00 1.58 14.53
CA GLY A 53 -9.18 2.26 14.01
C GLY A 53 -9.01 3.76 13.78
N TYR A 54 -7.86 4.34 14.11
CA TYR A 54 -7.55 5.75 13.87
C TYR A 54 -6.05 5.93 13.59
N ALA A 55 -5.70 6.97 12.85
CA ALA A 55 -4.31 7.34 12.57
C ALA A 55 -4.21 8.81 12.16
N ARG A 56 -2.98 9.35 12.19
CA ARG A 56 -2.68 10.64 11.54
C ARG A 56 -2.49 10.44 10.04
N PRO A 57 -3.00 11.32 9.18
CA PRO A 57 -2.77 11.23 7.73
C PRO A 57 -1.28 11.13 7.34
N SER A 58 -0.42 11.86 8.05
CA SER A 58 1.04 11.81 7.83
C SER A 58 1.64 10.44 8.10
N ASP A 59 1.15 9.74 9.13
CA ASP A 59 1.64 8.40 9.47
C ASP A 59 1.14 7.37 8.46
N CYS A 60 -0.11 7.49 8.01
CA CYS A 60 -0.66 6.69 6.92
C CYS A 60 0.16 6.88 5.63
N ALA A 61 0.44 8.12 5.23
CA ALA A 61 1.23 8.40 4.03
C ALA A 61 2.61 7.77 4.10
N ARG A 62 3.28 7.92 5.25
CA ARG A 62 4.63 7.36 5.47
C ARG A 62 4.62 5.83 5.41
N SER A 63 3.71 5.18 6.12
CA SER A 63 3.68 3.71 6.20
C SER A 63 3.26 3.06 4.89
N MET A 64 2.40 3.72 4.10
CA MET A 64 1.98 3.22 2.78
C MET A 64 2.92 3.66 1.65
N GLY A 65 3.94 4.48 1.92
CA GLY A 65 4.81 5.04 0.89
C GLY A 65 4.07 5.92 -0.12
N TRP A 66 2.99 6.58 0.30
CA TRP A 66 2.18 7.44 -0.55
C TRP A 66 2.56 8.91 -0.40
N ASP A 67 2.44 9.63 -1.50
CA ASP A 67 2.47 11.08 -1.47
C ASP A 67 1.30 11.66 -0.66
N SER A 68 1.57 12.71 0.14
CA SER A 68 0.59 13.31 1.04
C SER A 68 -0.63 13.88 0.31
N SER A 69 -0.45 14.47 -0.88
CA SER A 69 -1.57 15.01 -1.66
C SER A 69 -2.42 13.89 -2.28
N ARG A 70 -1.80 12.80 -2.75
CA ARG A 70 -2.52 11.61 -3.20
C ARG A 70 -3.35 11.01 -2.08
N LEU A 71 -2.78 10.87 -0.88
CA LEU A 71 -3.52 10.38 0.28
C LEU A 71 -4.66 11.30 0.66
N ALA A 72 -4.44 12.63 0.72
CA ALA A 72 -5.47 13.60 1.07
C ALA A 72 -6.68 13.52 0.13
N HIS A 73 -6.45 13.40 -1.18
CA HIS A 73 -7.50 13.17 -2.17
C HIS A 73 -8.27 11.86 -1.93
N GLN A 74 -7.55 10.79 -1.60
CA GLN A 74 -8.17 9.49 -1.32
C GLN A 74 -9.03 9.56 -0.06
N LEU A 75 -8.50 10.14 1.03
CA LEU A 75 -9.23 10.32 2.29
C LEU A 75 -10.51 11.14 2.10
N GLY A 76 -10.46 12.24 1.34
CA GLY A 76 -11.63 13.06 1.04
C GLY A 76 -12.73 12.30 0.29
N ARG A 77 -12.38 11.38 -0.62
CA ARG A 77 -13.35 10.51 -1.30
C ARG A 77 -13.95 9.48 -0.34
N MET A 78 -13.13 8.88 0.52
CA MET A 78 -13.58 7.89 1.48
C MET A 78 -14.48 8.49 2.57
N GLU A 79 -14.18 9.72 3.01
CA GLU A 79 -14.99 10.50 3.92
C GLU A 79 -16.41 10.77 3.32
N LYS A 80 -16.47 11.21 2.06
CA LYS A 80 -17.74 11.37 1.33
C LYS A 80 -18.54 10.09 1.17
N ARG A 81 -17.87 8.94 1.16
CA ARG A 81 -18.49 7.61 1.14
C ARG A 81 -18.87 7.09 2.53
N GLY A 82 -18.57 7.84 3.59
CA GLY A 82 -18.83 7.44 4.97
C GLY A 82 -17.97 6.27 5.48
N LEU A 83 -16.84 5.98 4.81
CA LEU A 83 -15.93 4.89 5.23
C LEU A 83 -14.99 5.30 6.36
N LEU A 84 -14.73 6.58 6.49
CA LEU A 84 -13.93 7.20 7.54
C LEU A 84 -14.47 8.59 7.87
N GLU A 85 -14.05 9.13 8.99
CA GLU A 85 -14.41 10.47 9.45
C GLU A 85 -13.18 11.18 10.03
N ARG A 86 -13.28 12.51 10.19
CA ARG A 86 -12.28 13.28 10.92
C ARG A 86 -12.41 12.96 12.40
N GLY A 87 -11.35 12.46 12.97
CA GLY A 87 -11.26 12.16 14.40
C GLY A 87 -10.88 13.39 15.22
N PRO A 88 -10.96 13.28 16.55
CA PRO A 88 -10.53 14.34 17.45
C PRO A 88 -9.05 14.64 17.28
N GLU A 89 -8.68 15.89 17.59
CA GLU A 89 -7.27 16.28 17.69
C GLU A 89 -6.59 15.49 18.82
N VAL A 90 -5.48 14.85 18.49
CA VAL A 90 -4.61 14.22 19.47
C VAL A 90 -3.49 15.21 19.79
N ASP A 91 -3.30 15.52 21.07
CA ASP A 91 -2.21 16.33 21.64
C ASP A 91 -2.33 17.86 21.60
N GLY A 92 -3.51 18.45 21.53
CA GLY A 92 -3.68 19.89 21.80
C GLY A 92 -2.97 20.84 20.81
N ASP A 93 -2.35 20.30 19.76
CA ASP A 93 -1.78 21.06 18.67
C ASP A 93 -2.85 21.13 17.56
N GLY A 94 -3.59 22.23 17.49
CA GLY A 94 -4.75 22.47 16.62
C GLY A 94 -4.55 22.27 15.11
N ARG A 95 -3.53 21.51 14.72
CA ARG A 95 -3.17 21.15 13.34
C ARG A 95 -3.16 19.66 13.06
N ALA A 96 -3.24 18.79 14.06
CA ALA A 96 -3.16 17.34 13.87
C ALA A 96 -4.54 16.69 13.87
N SER A 97 -5.33 16.88 12.81
CA SER A 97 -6.55 16.10 12.65
C SER A 97 -6.19 14.64 12.44
N THR A 98 -6.85 13.75 13.20
CA THR A 98 -6.80 12.31 12.93
C THR A 98 -7.89 11.91 11.95
N ILE A 99 -7.75 10.75 11.36
CA ILE A 99 -8.81 10.06 10.62
C ILE A 99 -9.21 8.84 11.43
N ALA A 100 -10.50 8.62 11.55
CA ALA A 100 -11.09 7.50 12.27
C ALA A 100 -11.91 6.63 11.33
N LEU A 101 -11.85 5.33 11.56
CA LEU A 101 -12.62 4.34 10.83
C LEU A 101 -14.05 4.32 11.33
N THR A 102 -15.02 4.55 10.45
CA THR A 102 -16.44 4.43 10.80
C THR A 102 -16.87 2.96 10.90
N ASP A 103 -18.06 2.71 11.44
CA ASP A 103 -18.64 1.37 11.46
C ASP A 103 -18.90 0.85 10.04
N ASP A 104 -19.29 1.72 9.10
CA ASP A 104 -19.43 1.37 7.70
C ASP A 104 -18.09 0.99 7.07
N GLY A 105 -17.03 1.73 7.36
CA GLY A 105 -15.67 1.40 6.96
C GLY A 105 -15.21 0.05 7.50
N ARG A 106 -15.47 -0.23 8.79
CA ARG A 106 -15.17 -1.54 9.40
C ARG A 106 -15.94 -2.67 8.73
N ARG A 107 -17.22 -2.47 8.44
CA ARG A 107 -18.05 -3.46 7.73
C ARG A 107 -17.57 -3.68 6.30
N ALA A 108 -17.24 -2.63 5.57
CA ALA A 108 -16.70 -2.71 4.22
C ALA A 108 -15.37 -3.49 4.18
N HIS A 109 -14.45 -3.17 5.10
CA HIS A 109 -13.18 -3.90 5.22
C HIS A 109 -13.40 -5.38 5.52
N ARG A 110 -14.23 -5.73 6.52
CA ARG A 110 -14.50 -7.15 6.85
C ARG A 110 -15.09 -7.93 5.68
N ARG A 111 -15.99 -7.34 4.88
CA ARG A 111 -16.54 -7.99 3.68
C ARG A 111 -15.48 -8.23 2.61
N ALA A 112 -14.51 -7.33 2.49
CA ALA A 112 -13.48 -7.37 1.46
C ALA A 112 -12.30 -8.30 1.78
N VAL A 113 -11.97 -8.48 3.05
CA VAL A 113 -10.79 -9.28 3.49
C VAL A 113 -10.83 -10.71 2.95
N GLY A 114 -11.95 -11.42 3.10
CA GLY A 114 -12.06 -12.81 2.67
C GLY A 114 -11.85 -12.98 1.15
N PRO A 115 -12.60 -12.28 0.28
CA PRO A 115 -12.36 -12.29 -1.15
C PRO A 115 -10.95 -11.88 -1.55
N HIS A 116 -10.41 -10.84 -0.94
CA HIS A 116 -9.04 -10.37 -1.20
C HIS A 116 -7.99 -11.44 -0.89
N LEU A 117 -8.05 -12.05 0.30
CA LEU A 117 -7.08 -13.08 0.70
C LEU A 117 -7.19 -14.35 -0.14
N ARG A 118 -8.40 -14.75 -0.56
CA ARG A 118 -8.57 -15.88 -1.49
C ARG A 118 -7.92 -15.59 -2.84
N ALA A 119 -8.14 -14.40 -3.39
CA ALA A 119 -7.51 -14.00 -4.64
C ALA A 119 -5.98 -13.91 -4.51
N ALA A 120 -5.47 -13.31 -3.43
CA ALA A 120 -4.04 -13.25 -3.17
C ALA A 120 -3.43 -14.64 -3.01
N LYS A 121 -4.12 -15.56 -2.32
CA LYS A 121 -3.68 -16.96 -2.24
C LYS A 121 -3.60 -17.60 -3.61
N GLN A 122 -4.66 -17.53 -4.41
CA GLN A 122 -4.75 -18.15 -5.73
C GLN A 122 -3.71 -17.61 -6.72
N TRP A 123 -3.55 -16.29 -6.77
CA TRP A 123 -2.71 -15.63 -7.78
C TRP A 123 -1.25 -15.46 -7.38
N PHE A 124 -0.96 -15.53 -6.10
CA PHE A 124 0.39 -15.36 -5.56
C PHE A 124 0.84 -16.55 -4.70
N GLY A 125 0.08 -16.87 -3.63
CA GLY A 125 0.52 -17.88 -2.66
C GLY A 125 0.66 -19.27 -3.25
N ASP A 126 -0.32 -19.74 -4.03
CA ASP A 126 -0.31 -21.07 -4.64
C ASP A 126 0.62 -21.19 -5.87
N ALA A 127 1.12 -20.08 -6.39
CA ALA A 127 2.01 -20.05 -7.55
C ALA A 127 3.49 -20.27 -7.20
N LEU A 128 3.86 -20.19 -5.93
CA LEU A 128 5.24 -20.19 -5.48
C LEU A 128 5.49 -21.32 -4.46
N THR A 129 6.63 -21.97 -4.59
CA THR A 129 7.15 -22.88 -3.55
C THR A 129 7.73 -22.08 -2.38
N ASP A 130 7.90 -22.71 -1.21
CA ASP A 130 8.50 -22.07 -0.03
C ASP A 130 9.91 -21.53 -0.32
N ALA A 131 10.72 -22.24 -1.11
CA ALA A 131 12.03 -21.78 -1.52
C ALA A 131 11.97 -20.53 -2.41
N GLN A 132 10.97 -20.46 -3.31
CA GLN A 132 10.75 -19.28 -4.15
C GLN A 132 10.21 -18.08 -3.34
N LEU A 133 9.34 -18.32 -2.37
CA LEU A 133 8.87 -17.30 -1.44
C LEU A 133 10.03 -16.72 -0.62
N THR A 134 10.92 -17.57 -0.11
CA THR A 134 12.13 -17.12 0.60
C THR A 134 13.00 -16.24 -0.30
N SER A 135 13.33 -16.73 -1.50
CA SER A 135 14.18 -15.99 -2.44
C SER A 135 13.57 -14.65 -2.88
N LEU A 136 12.24 -14.61 -3.05
CA LEU A 136 11.52 -13.38 -3.36
C LEU A 136 11.54 -12.42 -2.19
N GLY A 137 11.35 -12.90 -0.96
CA GLY A 137 11.45 -12.12 0.26
C GLY A 137 12.81 -11.44 0.40
N ASP A 138 13.91 -12.19 0.18
CA ASP A 138 15.27 -11.66 0.20
C ASP A 138 15.47 -10.58 -0.87
N ALA A 139 14.96 -10.81 -2.07
CA ALA A 139 15.05 -9.83 -3.16
C ALA A 139 14.26 -8.55 -2.86
N LEU A 140 13.06 -8.67 -2.29
CA LEU A 140 12.24 -7.52 -1.87
C LEU A 140 12.95 -6.72 -0.78
N THR A 141 13.50 -7.38 0.25
CA THR A 141 14.27 -6.72 1.31
C THR A 141 15.46 -5.94 0.74
N ALA A 142 16.17 -6.50 -0.24
CA ALA A 142 17.28 -5.79 -0.88
C ALA A 142 16.80 -4.54 -1.64
N LEU A 143 15.65 -4.60 -2.31
CA LEU A 143 15.05 -3.45 -3.01
C LEU A 143 14.56 -2.37 -2.03
N GLU A 144 13.92 -2.74 -0.93
CA GLU A 144 13.47 -1.83 0.13
C GLU A 144 14.65 -1.07 0.75
N ASN A 145 15.71 -1.78 1.11
CA ASN A 145 16.93 -1.19 1.65
C ASN A 145 17.59 -0.21 0.66
N ASN A 146 17.59 -0.56 -0.63
CA ASN A 146 18.11 0.33 -1.67
C ASN A 146 17.24 1.58 -1.82
N ALA A 147 15.91 1.44 -1.83
CA ALA A 147 14.97 2.56 -1.92
C ALA A 147 15.16 3.55 -0.75
N ALA A 148 15.27 3.05 0.47
CA ALA A 148 15.54 3.88 1.65
C ALA A 148 16.87 4.64 1.53
N ARG A 149 17.93 3.97 1.05
CA ARG A 149 19.25 4.58 0.84
C ARG A 149 19.23 5.68 -0.24
N VAL A 150 18.51 5.45 -1.35
CA VAL A 150 18.39 6.44 -2.44
C VAL A 150 17.58 7.65 -1.96
N ALA A 151 16.46 7.43 -1.27
CA ALA A 151 15.63 8.49 -0.71
C ALA A 151 16.44 9.40 0.25
N ALA A 152 17.22 8.81 1.16
CA ALA A 152 18.07 9.56 2.09
C ALA A 152 19.10 10.46 1.37
N LYS A 153 19.71 9.96 0.29
CA LYS A 153 20.66 10.75 -0.52
C LYS A 153 20.00 11.92 -1.22
N THR A 154 18.78 11.75 -1.71
CA THR A 154 18.03 12.82 -2.41
C THR A 154 17.64 13.93 -1.45
N GLN A 155 17.25 13.61 -0.22
CA GLN A 155 16.92 14.59 0.81
C GLN A 155 18.15 15.37 1.29
N GLY A 156 19.30 14.70 1.47
CA GLY A 156 20.54 15.34 1.86
C GLY A 156 21.19 16.24 0.77
N ALA A 157 20.79 16.09 -0.48
CA ALA A 157 21.25 16.92 -1.59
C ALA A 157 20.40 18.20 -1.79
N GLN A 158 19.26 18.32 -1.10
CA GLN A 158 18.34 19.47 -1.16
C GLN A 158 18.41 20.37 0.09
N ALA A 159 19.21 20.00 1.08
CA ALA A 159 19.49 20.74 2.30
C ALA A 159 20.85 21.46 2.22
#